data_5da27225b6bf42f623e58de6ef05880d
#
_entry.id   5da27225b6bf42f623e58de6ef05880d
#
_cell.length_a   1.000
_cell.length_b   1.000
_cell.length_c   1.000
_cell.angle_alpha   90.00
_cell.angle_beta   90.00
_cell.angle_gamma   90.00
#
_symmetry.space_group_name_H-M   'P 1'
#
loop_
_entity.id
_entity.type
_entity.pdbx_description
1 polymer ?
#
loop_
_entity_poly.entity_id
_entity_poly.type
_entity_poly.pdbx_seq_one_letter_code
_entity_poly.pdbx_strand_id
1 'polypeptide(L)'
;SIIKTGYAVHISRMSGSGRYLFVIGRDAKINMIDLWMEKPDNVAEIRVGLEARSVETSKYKGFEDKYAIAGSYWPPQYVIMNGDTLEPLKVVGTRGMTVDKQEYHPEPRVASIVASHFKPEFVVNVKETGQTLLVDYSNIDALKVTTIGTARFLHDGGLDSTKRYFMVA
;
A
#
# COMPACT_ATOMS: atom_id res chain seq x y z
N SER A 1 -22.43 -10.71 10.66
CA SER A 1 -21.27 -11.57 10.95
C SER A 1 -20.16 -10.74 11.59
N ILE A 2 -19.37 -11.37 12.45
CA ILE A 2 -18.14 -10.79 13.01
C ILE A 2 -16.98 -11.61 12.45
N ILE A 3 -16.06 -10.94 11.73
CA ILE A 3 -14.89 -11.58 11.14
C ILE A 3 -13.66 -11.17 11.95
N LYS A 4 -12.89 -12.15 12.44
CA LYS A 4 -11.64 -11.87 13.13
C LYS A 4 -10.56 -11.47 12.15
N THR A 5 -9.82 -10.40 12.46
CA THR A 5 -8.72 -9.86 11.66
C THR A 5 -7.46 -9.69 12.53
N GLY A 6 -6.43 -9.00 12.01
CA GLY A 6 -5.22 -8.69 12.76
C GLY A 6 -5.44 -7.77 13.97
N TYR A 7 -4.39 -7.60 14.76
CA TYR A 7 -4.42 -6.75 15.95
C TYR A 7 -4.45 -5.26 15.59
N ALA A 8 -5.29 -4.51 16.29
CA ALA A 8 -5.43 -3.05 16.15
C ALA A 8 -5.50 -2.62 14.66
N VAL A 9 -6.60 -3.03 14.01
CA VAL A 9 -6.86 -2.66 12.61
C VAL A 9 -6.69 -1.16 12.40
N HIS A 10 -5.88 -0.81 11.42
CA HIS A 10 -5.53 0.58 11.12
C HIS A 10 -6.35 1.12 9.95
N ILE A 11 -6.40 0.38 8.85
CA ILE A 11 -7.10 0.79 7.64
C ILE A 11 -7.69 -0.41 6.91
N SER A 12 -8.73 -0.15 6.13
CA SER A 12 -9.29 -1.08 5.16
C SER A 12 -9.37 -0.45 3.78
N ARG A 13 -9.24 -1.26 2.75
CA ARG A 13 -9.37 -0.85 1.34
C ARG A 13 -10.17 -1.89 0.56
N MET A 14 -11.07 -1.41 -0.26
CA MET A 14 -11.85 -2.25 -1.17
C MET A 14 -11.07 -2.45 -2.46
N SER A 15 -11.14 -3.65 -3.04
CA SER A 15 -10.57 -3.95 -4.35
C SER A 15 -11.26 -3.15 -5.48
N GLY A 16 -10.62 -3.09 -6.65
CA GLY A 16 -11.14 -2.32 -7.78
C GLY A 16 -12.53 -2.74 -8.25
N SER A 17 -12.84 -4.04 -8.20
CA SER A 17 -14.16 -4.58 -8.52
C SER A 17 -15.19 -4.43 -7.39
N GLY A 18 -14.74 -4.13 -6.17
CA GLY A 18 -15.56 -4.16 -4.97
C GLY A 18 -15.79 -5.55 -4.39
N ARG A 19 -15.12 -6.59 -4.92
CA ARG A 19 -15.27 -7.96 -4.43
C ARG A 19 -14.57 -8.17 -3.09
N TYR A 20 -13.32 -7.72 -2.97
CA TYR A 20 -12.51 -7.96 -1.79
C TYR A 20 -12.39 -6.73 -0.92
N LEU A 21 -12.41 -6.94 0.40
CA LEU A 21 -12.04 -5.97 1.39
C LEU A 21 -10.72 -6.40 2.03
N PHE A 22 -9.69 -5.60 1.86
CA PHE A 22 -8.38 -5.79 2.49
C PHE A 22 -8.32 -5.02 3.78
N VAL A 23 -7.93 -5.68 4.85
CA VAL A 23 -7.85 -5.10 6.21
C VAL A 23 -6.45 -5.34 6.75
N ILE A 24 -5.77 -4.30 7.21
CA ILE A 24 -4.44 -4.41 7.79
C ILE A 24 -4.43 -4.03 9.26
N GLY A 25 -3.83 -4.88 10.08
CA GLY A 25 -3.55 -4.63 11.49
C GLY A 25 -2.17 -4.03 11.72
N ARG A 26 -1.96 -3.44 12.89
CA ARG A 26 -0.65 -2.92 13.32
C ARG A 26 0.41 -4.00 13.43
N ASP A 27 0.01 -5.25 13.61
CA ASP A 27 0.86 -6.44 13.58
C ASP A 27 1.30 -6.85 12.16
N ALA A 28 1.07 -5.98 11.17
CA ALA A 28 1.37 -6.19 9.76
C ALA A 28 0.66 -7.39 9.12
N LYS A 29 -0.42 -7.86 9.73
CA LYS A 29 -1.28 -8.91 9.19
C LYS A 29 -2.34 -8.30 8.28
N ILE A 30 -2.40 -8.78 7.05
CA ILE A 30 -3.46 -8.46 6.08
C ILE A 30 -4.44 -9.62 6.07
N ASN A 31 -5.72 -9.27 6.13
CA ASN A 31 -6.83 -10.19 5.89
C ASN A 31 -7.55 -9.75 4.62
N MET A 32 -7.87 -10.71 3.75
CA MET A 32 -8.66 -10.51 2.54
C MET A 32 -10.02 -11.15 2.72
N ILE A 33 -11.06 -10.33 2.71
CA ILE A 33 -12.45 -10.74 2.94
C ILE A 33 -13.17 -10.71 1.59
N ASP A 34 -13.76 -11.82 1.18
CA ASP A 34 -14.59 -11.87 -0.04
C ASP A 34 -16.03 -11.45 0.30
N LEU A 35 -16.44 -10.31 -0.25
CA LEU A 35 -17.76 -9.72 -0.03
C LEU A 35 -18.84 -10.30 -0.95
N TRP A 36 -18.46 -11.04 -2.00
CA TRP A 36 -19.39 -11.64 -2.94
C TRP A 36 -19.86 -13.04 -2.52
N MET A 37 -19.28 -13.60 -1.47
CA MET A 37 -19.82 -14.82 -0.86
C MET A 37 -21.20 -14.56 -0.25
N GLU A 38 -22.06 -15.53 -0.23
CA GLU A 38 -23.38 -15.47 0.43
C GLU A 38 -23.24 -14.96 1.87
N LYS A 39 -22.19 -15.43 2.55
CA LYS A 39 -21.76 -14.94 3.87
C LYS A 39 -20.31 -14.52 3.77
N PRO A 40 -20.03 -13.21 3.74
CA PRO A 40 -18.65 -12.71 3.67
C PRO A 40 -17.76 -13.33 4.73
N ASP A 41 -16.57 -13.77 4.31
CA ASP A 41 -15.58 -14.39 5.20
C ASP A 41 -14.15 -14.08 4.74
N ASN A 42 -13.19 -14.34 5.65
CA ASN A 42 -11.77 -14.23 5.39
C ASN A 42 -11.29 -15.37 4.48
N VAL A 43 -10.81 -15.06 3.29
CA VAL A 43 -10.40 -16.06 2.29
C VAL A 43 -8.89 -16.20 2.14
N ALA A 44 -8.13 -15.21 2.58
CA ALA A 44 -6.66 -15.25 2.62
C ALA A 44 -6.10 -14.33 3.68
N GLU A 45 -4.93 -14.67 4.20
CA GLU A 45 -4.19 -13.79 5.11
C GLU A 45 -2.68 -13.92 4.92
N ILE A 46 -1.97 -12.82 5.12
CA ILE A 46 -0.51 -12.78 5.09
C ILE A 46 0.03 -11.76 6.09
N ARG A 47 1.24 -11.99 6.58
CA ARG A 47 2.00 -11.02 7.35
C ARG A 47 3.12 -10.44 6.49
N VAL A 48 3.12 -9.10 6.30
CA VAL A 48 4.05 -8.40 5.41
C VAL A 48 5.21 -7.70 6.13
N GLY A 49 5.25 -7.82 7.43
CA GLY A 49 6.28 -7.23 8.28
C GLY A 49 5.98 -7.49 9.75
N LEU A 50 6.55 -6.67 10.63
CA LEU A 50 6.29 -6.71 12.08
C LEU A 50 5.38 -5.57 12.53
N GLU A 51 5.42 -4.45 11.82
CA GLU A 51 4.54 -3.31 12.05
C GLU A 51 4.16 -2.67 10.71
N ALA A 52 2.87 -2.43 10.47
CA ALA A 52 2.38 -1.82 9.24
C ALA A 52 1.19 -0.89 9.50
N ARG A 53 0.90 0.00 8.52
CA ARG A 53 -0.20 0.96 8.62
C ARG A 53 -1.05 1.03 7.37
N SER A 54 -0.53 0.68 6.21
CA SER A 54 -1.20 0.94 4.95
C SER A 54 -1.35 -0.30 4.09
N VAL A 55 -2.49 -0.40 3.45
CA VAL A 55 -2.80 -1.36 2.39
C VAL A 55 -3.59 -0.62 1.32
N GLU A 56 -3.36 -0.95 0.06
CA GLU A 56 -4.10 -0.42 -1.08
C GLU A 56 -4.21 -1.50 -2.17
N THR A 57 -5.08 -1.30 -3.15
CA THR A 57 -5.31 -2.22 -4.26
C THR A 57 -5.26 -1.49 -5.59
N SER A 58 -4.89 -2.18 -6.66
CA SER A 58 -4.89 -1.59 -8.00
C SER A 58 -6.28 -1.16 -8.44
N LYS A 59 -6.38 0.06 -9.01
CA LYS A 59 -7.64 0.72 -9.41
C LYS A 59 -7.67 1.08 -10.89
N TYR A 60 -6.53 0.99 -11.57
CA TYR A 60 -6.45 1.32 -12.98
C TYR A 60 -7.21 0.31 -13.82
N LYS A 61 -7.96 0.79 -14.83
CA LYS A 61 -8.78 -0.03 -15.72
C LYS A 61 -7.95 -1.15 -16.37
N GLY A 62 -8.41 -2.39 -16.23
CA GLY A 62 -7.74 -3.60 -16.71
C GLY A 62 -6.73 -4.20 -15.71
N PHE A 63 -6.58 -3.57 -14.53
CA PHE A 63 -5.77 -4.06 -13.42
C PHE A 63 -6.57 -4.17 -12.12
N GLU A 64 -7.87 -3.97 -12.19
CA GLU A 64 -8.75 -4.16 -11.02
C GLU A 64 -8.53 -5.56 -10.44
N ASP A 65 -8.37 -5.64 -9.13
CA ASP A 65 -8.12 -6.87 -8.36
C ASP A 65 -6.79 -7.60 -8.68
N LYS A 66 -5.99 -7.08 -9.62
CA LYS A 66 -4.76 -7.76 -10.05
C LYS A 66 -3.65 -7.70 -9.00
N TYR A 67 -3.53 -6.56 -8.32
CA TYR A 67 -2.48 -6.33 -7.34
C TYR A 67 -3.02 -5.69 -6.06
N ALA A 68 -2.39 -6.05 -4.94
CA ALA A 68 -2.48 -5.34 -3.68
C ALA A 68 -1.07 -4.90 -3.25
N ILE A 69 -0.99 -3.82 -2.47
CA ILE A 69 0.27 -3.31 -1.92
C ILE A 69 0.08 -3.01 -0.43
N ALA A 70 1.08 -3.32 0.37
CA ALA A 70 1.12 -2.95 1.78
C ALA A 70 2.41 -2.25 2.14
N GLY A 71 2.32 -1.25 3.01
CA GLY A 71 3.45 -0.50 3.53
C GLY A 71 3.74 -0.84 4.97
N SER A 72 5.00 -1.17 5.26
CA SER A 72 5.47 -1.50 6.60
C SER A 72 6.24 -0.35 7.23
N TYR A 73 6.11 -0.24 8.55
CA TYR A 73 6.99 0.58 9.38
C TYR A 73 8.28 -0.16 9.66
N TRP A 74 8.15 -1.44 10.00
CA TRP A 74 9.28 -2.31 10.22
C TRP A 74 9.04 -3.72 9.65
N PRO A 75 9.95 -4.26 8.83
CA PRO A 75 11.04 -3.52 8.20
C PRO A 75 10.53 -2.41 7.28
N PRO A 76 11.34 -1.34 7.01
CA PRO A 76 10.92 -0.23 6.16
C PRO A 76 10.89 -0.68 4.70
N GLN A 77 9.71 -1.07 4.24
CA GLN A 77 9.48 -1.64 2.91
C GLN A 77 8.03 -1.54 2.50
N TYR A 78 7.78 -1.73 1.21
CA TYR A 78 6.45 -2.09 0.74
C TYR A 78 6.50 -3.45 0.03
N VAL A 79 5.37 -4.14 0.09
CA VAL A 79 5.19 -5.47 -0.52
C VAL A 79 4.05 -5.37 -1.52
N ILE A 80 4.30 -5.74 -2.78
CA ILE A 80 3.26 -5.90 -3.80
C ILE A 80 2.91 -7.39 -3.87
N MET A 81 1.61 -7.67 -3.85
CA MET A 81 1.03 -9.01 -3.79
C MET A 81 0.05 -9.20 -4.93
N ASN A 82 -0.19 -10.45 -5.27
CA ASN A 82 -1.32 -10.83 -6.11
C ASN A 82 -2.64 -10.44 -5.39
N GLY A 83 -3.53 -9.76 -6.09
CA GLY A 83 -4.78 -9.23 -5.53
C GLY A 83 -5.85 -10.29 -5.22
N ASP A 84 -5.74 -11.49 -5.80
CA ASP A 84 -6.69 -12.59 -5.57
C ASP A 84 -6.20 -13.61 -4.53
N THR A 85 -4.88 -13.69 -4.30
CA THR A 85 -4.29 -14.75 -3.46
C THR A 85 -3.48 -14.25 -2.28
N LEU A 86 -3.09 -12.97 -2.27
CA LEU A 86 -2.12 -12.35 -1.37
C LEU A 86 -0.69 -12.91 -1.52
N GLU A 87 -0.40 -13.69 -2.56
CA GLU A 87 0.96 -14.16 -2.81
C GLU A 87 1.92 -12.98 -3.01
N PRO A 88 3.05 -12.90 -2.27
CA PRO A 88 4.02 -11.82 -2.44
C PRO A 88 4.71 -11.91 -3.80
N LEU A 89 4.69 -10.82 -4.55
CA LEU A 89 5.32 -10.71 -5.86
C LEU A 89 6.61 -9.91 -5.81
N LYS A 90 6.61 -8.80 -5.06
CA LYS A 90 7.78 -7.91 -4.91
C LYS A 90 7.87 -7.38 -3.49
N VAL A 91 9.09 -7.35 -2.95
CA VAL A 91 9.44 -6.70 -1.69
C VAL A 91 10.46 -5.62 -1.98
N VAL A 92 10.16 -4.37 -1.67
CA VAL A 92 11.01 -3.23 -1.98
C VAL A 92 11.32 -2.44 -0.71
N GLY A 93 12.59 -2.36 -0.35
CA GLY A 93 13.06 -1.55 0.77
C GLY A 93 12.98 -0.05 0.47
N THR A 94 12.71 0.74 1.50
CA THR A 94 12.55 2.20 1.39
C THR A 94 13.69 3.00 2.01
N ARG A 95 14.74 2.32 2.49
CA ARG A 95 15.94 2.97 3.04
C ARG A 95 16.59 3.89 2.01
N GLY A 96 17.03 5.05 2.44
CA GLY A 96 17.60 6.02 1.50
C GLY A 96 17.99 7.33 2.15
N MET A 97 18.33 8.31 1.31
CA MET A 97 18.74 9.63 1.72
C MET A 97 17.53 10.52 2.00
N THR A 98 17.62 11.35 3.04
CA THR A 98 16.60 12.37 3.32
C THR A 98 16.66 13.50 2.29
N VAL A 99 15.51 14.09 1.95
CA VAL A 99 15.44 15.15 0.91
C VAL A 99 16.06 16.46 1.35
N ASP A 100 16.08 16.75 2.64
CA ASP A 100 16.53 18.02 3.21
C ASP A 100 18.06 18.07 3.47
N LYS A 101 18.60 17.03 4.12
CA LYS A 101 19.99 17.01 4.56
C LYS A 101 20.88 16.06 3.78
N GLN A 102 20.30 15.21 2.93
CA GLN A 102 21.01 14.14 2.22
C GLN A 102 21.73 13.18 3.18
N GLU A 103 21.13 12.92 4.34
CA GLU A 103 21.59 11.96 5.33
C GLU A 103 20.89 10.62 5.13
N TYR A 104 21.63 9.52 5.25
CA TYR A 104 21.05 8.19 5.14
C TYR A 104 20.12 7.90 6.32
N HIS A 105 18.90 7.49 6.03
CA HIS A 105 17.93 7.05 7.03
C HIS A 105 17.71 5.54 6.93
N PRO A 106 17.99 4.76 8.00
CA PRO A 106 17.89 3.30 7.98
C PRO A 106 16.47 2.78 8.14
N GLU A 107 15.53 3.59 8.65
CA GLU A 107 14.17 3.17 9.02
C GLU A 107 13.09 4.16 8.52
N PRO A 108 13.06 4.50 7.22
CA PRO A 108 12.02 5.38 6.71
C PRO A 108 10.71 4.59 6.53
N ARG A 109 9.73 4.89 7.37
CA ARG A 109 8.44 4.20 7.43
C ARG A 109 7.58 4.52 6.22
N VAL A 110 6.94 3.51 5.66
CA VAL A 110 5.92 3.70 4.64
C VAL A 110 4.60 4.11 5.30
N ALA A 111 4.13 5.31 5.01
CA ALA A 111 2.89 5.86 5.55
C ALA A 111 1.71 5.61 4.60
N SER A 112 1.12 6.64 4.01
CA SER A 112 0.00 6.46 3.08
C SER A 112 0.41 5.78 1.77
N ILE A 113 -0.49 4.95 1.26
CA ILE A 113 -0.44 4.42 -0.11
C ILE A 113 -1.79 4.70 -0.76
N VAL A 114 -1.76 5.20 -2.00
CA VAL A 114 -2.95 5.48 -2.79
C VAL A 114 -2.77 4.94 -4.20
N ALA A 115 -3.81 4.35 -4.76
CA ALA A 115 -3.80 3.85 -6.13
C ALA A 115 -4.29 4.92 -7.11
N SER A 116 -3.56 5.13 -8.20
CA SER A 116 -4.03 5.95 -9.31
C SER A 116 -5.17 5.25 -10.06
N HIS A 117 -6.17 6.03 -10.47
CA HIS A 117 -7.24 5.57 -11.37
C HIS A 117 -6.92 5.82 -12.85
N PHE A 118 -5.91 6.64 -13.13
CA PHE A 118 -5.56 7.07 -14.50
C PHE A 118 -4.32 6.38 -15.06
N LYS A 119 -3.53 5.75 -14.19
CA LYS A 119 -2.31 5.05 -14.55
C LYS A 119 -2.15 3.80 -13.68
N PRO A 120 -1.42 2.78 -14.14
CA PRO A 120 -1.11 1.60 -13.34
C PRO A 120 -0.03 1.91 -12.30
N GLU A 121 -0.32 2.83 -11.39
CA GLU A 121 0.64 3.35 -10.40
C GLU A 121 0.07 3.33 -8.99
N PHE A 122 0.92 2.99 -8.02
CA PHE A 122 0.72 3.30 -6.62
C PHE A 122 1.54 4.53 -6.24
N VAL A 123 0.93 5.43 -5.48
CA VAL A 123 1.59 6.58 -4.86
C VAL A 123 1.94 6.20 -3.43
N VAL A 124 3.22 6.10 -3.12
CA VAL A 124 3.72 5.60 -1.84
C VAL A 124 4.45 6.73 -1.12
N ASN A 125 4.00 7.10 0.06
CA ASN A 125 4.62 8.13 0.88
C ASN A 125 5.62 7.52 1.87
N VAL A 126 6.87 8.00 1.85
CA VAL A 126 7.97 7.53 2.73
C VAL A 126 8.33 8.65 3.69
N LYS A 127 7.93 8.46 4.95
CA LYS A 127 7.90 9.53 5.97
C LYS A 127 9.24 10.20 6.22
N GLU A 128 10.22 9.45 6.69
CA GLU A 128 11.44 10.02 7.25
C GLU A 128 12.40 10.51 6.17
N THR A 129 12.34 9.92 4.97
CA THR A 129 13.13 10.43 3.84
C THR A 129 12.48 11.65 3.18
N GLY A 130 11.17 11.84 3.34
CA GLY A 130 10.43 12.92 2.70
C GLY A 130 10.22 12.68 1.21
N GLN A 131 10.10 11.42 0.81
CA GLN A 131 9.92 11.02 -0.59
C GLN A 131 8.51 10.50 -0.84
N THR A 132 7.95 10.88 -1.96
CA THR A 132 6.76 10.27 -2.53
C THR A 132 7.17 9.49 -3.77
N LEU A 133 6.87 8.19 -3.78
CA LEU A 133 7.24 7.27 -4.86
C LEU A 133 6.03 7.02 -5.75
N LEU A 134 6.21 7.17 -7.07
CA LEU A 134 5.26 6.67 -8.06
C LEU A 134 5.76 5.29 -8.52
N VAL A 135 5.05 4.25 -8.11
CA VAL A 135 5.41 2.86 -8.37
C VAL A 135 4.53 2.34 -9.51
N ASP A 136 5.08 2.32 -10.73
CA ASP A 136 4.43 1.81 -11.92
C ASP A 136 4.49 0.28 -11.92
N TYR A 137 3.32 -0.34 -11.85
CA TYR A 137 3.13 -1.79 -11.84
C TYR A 137 2.65 -2.36 -13.19
N SER A 138 2.74 -1.58 -14.28
CA SER A 138 2.34 -2.05 -15.61
C SER A 138 3.10 -3.33 -16.03
N ASN A 139 4.35 -3.44 -15.58
CA ASN A 139 5.15 -4.66 -15.65
C ASN A 139 5.68 -5.00 -14.26
N ILE A 140 5.08 -5.99 -13.60
CA ILE A 140 5.45 -6.39 -12.24
C ILE A 140 6.88 -6.92 -12.15
N ASP A 141 7.41 -7.50 -13.21
CA ASP A 141 8.77 -8.04 -13.22
C ASP A 141 9.84 -6.95 -13.34
N ALA A 142 9.47 -5.79 -13.88
CA ALA A 142 10.34 -4.63 -14.07
C ALA A 142 9.67 -3.34 -13.60
N LEU A 143 9.43 -3.25 -12.27
CA LEU A 143 8.83 -2.06 -11.64
C LEU A 143 9.64 -0.80 -11.98
N LYS A 144 8.93 0.25 -12.37
CA LYS A 144 9.53 1.58 -12.52
C LYS A 144 9.11 2.44 -11.34
N VAL A 145 10.09 3.02 -10.66
CA VAL A 145 9.84 3.87 -9.51
C VAL A 145 10.35 5.27 -9.81
N THR A 146 9.45 6.25 -9.82
CA THR A 146 9.79 7.67 -9.90
C THR A 146 9.73 8.26 -8.51
N THR A 147 10.81 8.89 -8.08
CA THR A 147 10.92 9.52 -6.76
C THR A 147 10.68 11.03 -6.87
N ILE A 148 9.77 11.54 -6.05
CA ILE A 148 9.47 12.95 -5.93
C ILE A 148 9.88 13.40 -4.53
N GLY A 149 10.73 14.43 -4.44
CA GLY A 149 11.06 15.06 -3.16
C GLY A 149 9.87 15.87 -2.63
N THR A 150 9.49 15.60 -1.38
CA THR A 150 8.42 16.28 -0.65
C THR A 150 8.93 16.71 0.72
N ALA A 151 8.06 17.01 1.67
CA ALA A 151 8.47 17.28 3.04
C ALA A 151 8.62 15.97 3.84
N ARG A 152 9.51 15.97 4.81
CA ARG A 152 9.64 14.87 5.76
C ARG A 152 8.43 14.82 6.70
N PHE A 153 8.14 13.63 7.19
CA PHE A 153 7.11 13.32 8.18
C PHE A 153 5.67 13.45 7.71
N LEU A 154 5.43 13.68 6.41
CA LEU A 154 4.11 13.56 5.84
C LEU A 154 3.58 12.14 6.04
N HIS A 155 2.31 12.01 6.43
CA HIS A 155 1.76 10.73 6.85
C HIS A 155 0.49 10.36 6.09
N ASP A 156 -0.58 11.12 6.28
CA ASP A 156 -1.88 10.80 5.70
C ASP A 156 -2.04 11.43 4.33
N GLY A 157 -2.46 10.63 3.36
CA GLY A 157 -2.61 11.08 2.00
C GLY A 157 -3.86 10.53 1.33
N GLY A 158 -4.36 11.29 0.36
CA GLY A 158 -5.52 10.93 -0.42
C GLY A 158 -5.58 11.69 -1.74
N LEU A 159 -6.42 11.21 -2.66
CA LEU A 159 -6.73 11.91 -3.89
C LEU A 159 -7.89 12.87 -3.67
N ASP A 160 -7.87 14.00 -4.37
CA ASP A 160 -9.03 14.90 -4.48
C ASP A 160 -10.20 14.23 -5.21
N SER A 161 -11.35 14.89 -5.26
CA SER A 161 -12.57 14.35 -5.91
C SER A 161 -12.37 14.09 -7.41
N THR A 162 -11.48 14.82 -8.07
CA THR A 162 -11.13 14.61 -9.47
C THR A 162 -10.13 13.47 -9.67
N LYS A 163 -9.52 12.97 -8.58
CA LYS A 163 -8.45 11.96 -8.57
C LYS A 163 -7.18 12.38 -9.33
N ARG A 164 -7.04 13.68 -9.59
CA ARG A 164 -5.90 14.26 -10.30
C ARG A 164 -4.77 14.66 -9.35
N TYR A 165 -5.14 15.17 -8.18
CA TYR A 165 -4.19 15.69 -7.22
C TYR A 165 -4.09 14.76 -6.02
N PHE A 166 -2.86 14.42 -5.67
CA PHE A 166 -2.54 13.73 -4.42
C PHE A 166 -2.18 14.75 -3.36
N MET A 167 -2.90 14.74 -2.25
CA MET A 167 -2.66 15.59 -1.10
C MET A 167 -2.11 14.72 0.04
N VAL A 168 -1.08 15.19 0.70
CA VAL A 168 -0.46 14.51 1.84
C VAL A 168 -0.09 15.53 2.92
N ALA A 169 -0.38 15.20 4.20
CA ALA A 169 -0.20 16.07 5.37
C ALA A 169 0.67 15.40 6.45
#